data_86016983acf7722ce5ecd887ebc4795f
#
_entry.id   86016983acf7722ce5ecd887ebc4795f
#
_cell.length_a   1.000
_cell.length_b   1.000
_cell.length_c   1.000
_cell.angle_alpha   90.00
_cell.angle_beta   90.00
_cell.angle_gamma   90.00
#
_symmetry.space_group_name_H-M   'P 1'
#
loop_
_entity.id
_entity.type
_entity.pdbx_description
1 polymer ?
#
loop_
_entity_poly.entity_id
_entity_poly.type
_entity_poly.pdbx_seq_one_letter_code
_entity_poly.pdbx_strand_id
1 'polypeptide(L)'
;MNLPNWLSVGRILLIPVFMVALLGRLPEGDLVAVVIFAVAAGTDKLDGYLARSRQETTTFGVFLDPLADKLLVSAALISLVELNRLAAWVAMVIIAREFMVSGLRMVAASQHVVIAASQWGKVKTTAQVVAIAALIVDNPPHAVTTALVAFAVAVTLWSGIDYFIESRDVLRAPA
;
A
#
# COMPACT_ATOMS: atom_id res chain seq x y z
N MET A 1 -1.94 -24.71 0.10
CA MET A 1 -2.10 -23.23 0.21
C MET A 1 -2.96 -22.98 1.43
N ASN A 2 -2.47 -22.18 2.36
CA ASN A 2 -3.17 -21.88 3.61
C ASN A 2 -4.13 -20.71 3.39
N LEU A 3 -5.10 -20.51 4.29
CA LEU A 3 -6.11 -19.46 4.19
C LEU A 3 -5.50 -18.05 3.93
N PRO A 4 -4.42 -17.61 4.60
CA PRO A 4 -3.77 -16.34 4.32
C PRO A 4 -3.32 -16.21 2.85
N ASN A 5 -2.72 -17.24 2.26
CA ASN A 5 -2.27 -17.21 0.86
C ASN A 5 -3.45 -17.02 -0.12
N TRP A 6 -4.60 -17.65 0.15
CA TRP A 6 -5.80 -17.47 -0.66
C TRP A 6 -6.34 -16.03 -0.59
N LEU A 7 -6.25 -15.39 0.59
CA LEU A 7 -6.67 -14.01 0.75
C LEU A 7 -5.77 -13.05 -0.03
N SER A 8 -4.45 -13.27 -0.02
CA SER A 8 -3.50 -12.45 -0.82
C SER A 8 -3.69 -12.65 -2.32
N VAL A 9 -3.91 -13.89 -2.78
CA VAL A 9 -4.26 -14.17 -4.19
C VAL A 9 -5.60 -13.52 -4.55
N GLY A 10 -6.61 -13.64 -3.69
CA GLY A 10 -7.91 -13.00 -3.87
C GLY A 10 -7.78 -11.48 -4.02
N ARG A 11 -6.91 -10.84 -3.19
CA ARG A 11 -6.62 -9.41 -3.29
C ARG A 11 -6.01 -9.04 -4.65
N ILE A 12 -5.04 -9.83 -5.15
CA ILE A 12 -4.45 -9.61 -6.47
C ILE A 12 -5.51 -9.72 -7.58
N LEU A 13 -6.41 -10.71 -7.48
CA LEU A 13 -7.50 -10.89 -8.45
C LEU A 13 -8.56 -9.78 -8.36
N LEU A 14 -8.71 -9.13 -7.22
CA LEU A 14 -9.59 -7.97 -7.06
C LEU A 14 -9.03 -6.69 -7.71
N ILE A 15 -7.72 -6.60 -7.96
CA ILE A 15 -7.10 -5.41 -8.57
C ILE A 15 -7.70 -5.11 -9.94
N PRO A 16 -7.73 -6.03 -10.92
CA PRO A 16 -8.34 -5.73 -12.21
C PRO A 16 -9.84 -5.42 -12.10
N VAL A 17 -10.56 -6.04 -11.18
CA VAL A 17 -11.98 -5.73 -10.94
C VAL A 17 -12.14 -4.30 -10.41
N PHE A 18 -11.30 -3.90 -9.47
CA PHE A 18 -11.22 -2.53 -8.96
C PHE A 18 -10.94 -1.53 -10.10
N MET A 19 -9.92 -1.81 -10.93
CA MET A 19 -9.57 -0.93 -12.05
C MET A 19 -10.70 -0.79 -13.07
N VAL A 20 -11.38 -1.89 -13.41
CA VAL A 20 -12.55 -1.86 -14.31
C VAL A 20 -13.69 -1.07 -13.69
N ALA A 21 -13.97 -1.23 -12.40
CA ALA A 21 -15.00 -0.45 -11.71
C ALA A 21 -14.69 1.05 -11.74
N LEU A 22 -13.44 1.43 -11.47
CA LEU A 22 -13.02 2.84 -11.37
C LEU A 22 -12.87 3.51 -12.76
N LEU A 23 -12.28 2.82 -13.74
CA LEU A 23 -11.97 3.37 -15.06
C LEU A 23 -13.09 3.17 -16.07
N GLY A 24 -13.97 2.19 -15.84
CA GLY A 24 -15.00 1.74 -16.80
C GLY A 24 -16.18 2.69 -16.98
N ARG A 25 -16.23 3.85 -16.27
CA ARG A 25 -17.32 4.83 -16.32
C ARG A 25 -18.72 4.20 -16.10
N LEU A 26 -18.77 3.18 -15.26
CA LEU A 26 -20.03 2.53 -14.88
C LEU A 26 -20.84 3.45 -13.97
N PRO A 27 -22.19 3.40 -14.04
CA PRO A 27 -23.03 4.04 -13.02
C PRO A 27 -22.57 3.54 -11.64
N GLU A 28 -22.33 4.46 -10.69
CA GLU A 28 -21.83 4.15 -9.34
C GLU A 28 -20.45 3.43 -9.29
N GLY A 29 -19.68 3.46 -10.39
CA GLY A 29 -18.36 2.81 -10.48
C GLY A 29 -17.39 3.26 -9.39
N ASP A 30 -17.41 4.55 -9.02
CA ASP A 30 -16.62 5.12 -7.94
C ASP A 30 -17.00 4.50 -6.58
N LEU A 31 -18.30 4.31 -6.32
CA LEU A 31 -18.78 3.67 -5.09
C LEU A 31 -18.34 2.20 -5.01
N VAL A 32 -18.48 1.47 -6.11
CA VAL A 32 -18.02 0.07 -6.19
C VAL A 32 -16.53 0.00 -6.01
N ALA A 33 -15.76 0.88 -6.65
CA ALA A 33 -14.30 0.92 -6.54
C ALA A 33 -13.85 1.23 -5.11
N VAL A 34 -14.45 2.21 -4.43
CA VAL A 34 -14.05 2.54 -3.05
C VAL A 34 -14.37 1.40 -2.09
N VAL A 35 -15.49 0.69 -2.28
CA VAL A 35 -15.84 -0.48 -1.47
C VAL A 35 -14.82 -1.61 -1.69
N ILE A 36 -14.50 -1.93 -2.95
CA ILE A 36 -13.49 -2.96 -3.27
C ILE A 36 -12.14 -2.58 -2.66
N PHE A 37 -11.72 -1.33 -2.82
CA PHE A 37 -10.46 -0.84 -2.25
C PHE A 37 -10.43 -0.92 -0.72
N ALA A 38 -11.48 -0.48 -0.05
CA ALA A 38 -11.59 -0.52 1.41
C ALA A 38 -11.59 -1.95 1.96
N VAL A 39 -12.33 -2.86 1.31
CA VAL A 39 -12.36 -4.29 1.67
C VAL A 39 -10.98 -4.91 1.47
N ALA A 40 -10.35 -4.70 0.30
CA ALA A 40 -9.03 -5.25 0.00
C ALA A 40 -7.95 -4.72 0.95
N ALA A 41 -7.94 -3.40 1.25
CA ALA A 41 -7.01 -2.80 2.20
C ALA A 41 -7.29 -3.20 3.67
N GLY A 42 -8.56 -3.45 4.01
CA GLY A 42 -8.96 -3.92 5.35
C GLY A 42 -8.61 -5.38 5.60
N THR A 43 -8.72 -6.21 4.58
CA THR A 43 -8.42 -7.65 4.65
C THR A 43 -6.96 -7.90 5.02
N ASP A 44 -6.03 -7.06 4.56
CA ASP A 44 -4.60 -7.15 4.90
C ASP A 44 -4.32 -7.16 6.41
N LYS A 45 -5.03 -6.32 7.18
CA LYS A 45 -4.89 -6.30 8.65
C LYS A 45 -5.44 -7.57 9.30
N LEU A 46 -6.49 -8.16 8.74
CA LEU A 46 -7.09 -9.40 9.21
C LEU A 46 -6.20 -10.60 8.92
N ASP A 47 -5.60 -10.65 7.73
CA ASP A 47 -4.72 -11.75 7.30
C ASP A 47 -3.48 -11.83 8.18
N GLY A 48 -2.84 -10.68 8.43
CA GLY A 48 -1.69 -10.60 9.33
C GLY A 48 -2.01 -11.00 10.78
N TYR A 49 -3.23 -10.75 11.24
CA TYR A 49 -3.68 -11.21 12.57
C TYR A 49 -3.93 -12.71 12.59
N LEU A 50 -4.65 -13.25 11.60
CA LEU A 50 -4.97 -14.69 11.47
C LEU A 50 -3.72 -15.55 11.26
N ALA A 51 -2.79 -15.11 10.43
CA ALA A 51 -1.53 -15.82 10.18
C ALA A 51 -0.69 -15.96 11.45
N ARG A 52 -0.60 -14.87 12.24
CA ARG A 52 0.11 -14.89 13.53
C ARG A 52 -0.58 -15.75 14.58
N SER A 53 -1.91 -15.74 14.64
CA SER A 53 -2.67 -16.53 15.63
C SER A 53 -2.64 -18.03 15.36
N ARG A 54 -2.49 -18.44 14.08
CA ARG A 54 -2.50 -19.85 13.67
C ARG A 54 -1.11 -20.46 13.44
N GLN A 55 -0.02 -19.66 13.54
CA GLN A 55 1.36 -20.09 13.23
C GLN A 55 1.52 -20.71 11.83
N GLU A 56 0.63 -20.39 10.90
CA GLU A 56 0.60 -20.92 9.54
C GLU A 56 1.31 -19.99 8.56
N THR A 57 2.57 -19.67 8.82
CA THR A 57 3.38 -18.87 7.88
C THR A 57 4.03 -19.76 6.83
N THR A 58 3.78 -19.49 5.56
CA THR A 58 4.45 -20.13 4.43
C THR A 58 5.46 -19.17 3.80
N THR A 59 6.58 -19.68 3.30
CA THR A 59 7.57 -18.87 2.57
C THR A 59 6.93 -18.09 1.41
N PHE A 60 5.98 -18.71 0.74
CA PHE A 60 5.24 -18.08 -0.36
C PHE A 60 4.35 -16.93 0.12
N GLY A 61 3.63 -17.10 1.24
CA GLY A 61 2.78 -16.06 1.83
C GLY A 61 3.59 -14.86 2.29
N VAL A 62 4.71 -15.07 2.97
CA VAL A 62 5.61 -14.00 3.43
C VAL A 62 6.08 -13.09 2.27
N PHE A 63 6.22 -13.66 1.06
CA PHE A 63 6.56 -12.90 -0.13
C PHE A 63 5.33 -12.27 -0.81
N LEU A 64 4.21 -13.01 -0.88
CA LEU A 64 3.02 -12.61 -1.64
C LEU A 64 2.25 -11.47 -0.96
N ASP A 65 2.15 -11.47 0.37
CA ASP A 65 1.38 -10.47 1.13
C ASP A 65 1.88 -9.04 0.91
N PRO A 66 3.20 -8.75 1.11
CA PRO A 66 3.71 -7.40 0.84
C PRO A 66 3.60 -6.99 -0.62
N LEU A 67 3.60 -7.95 -1.54
CA LEU A 67 3.45 -7.68 -2.97
C LEU A 67 2.02 -7.30 -3.32
N ALA A 68 1.04 -8.07 -2.83
CA ALA A 68 -0.38 -7.84 -3.07
C ALA A 68 -0.83 -6.45 -2.56
N ASP A 69 -0.38 -6.06 -1.35
CA ASP A 69 -0.67 -4.74 -0.77
C ASP A 69 -0.12 -3.61 -1.64
N LYS A 70 1.13 -3.71 -2.08
CA LYS A 70 1.74 -2.68 -2.94
C LYS A 70 1.13 -2.61 -4.32
N LEU A 71 0.75 -3.74 -4.90
CA LEU A 71 0.08 -3.78 -6.20
C LEU A 71 -1.28 -3.09 -6.13
N LEU A 72 -2.07 -3.32 -5.07
CA LEU A 72 -3.36 -2.67 -4.89
C LEU A 72 -3.22 -1.14 -4.80
N VAL A 73 -2.31 -0.65 -3.93
CA VAL A 73 -2.07 0.79 -3.77
C VAL A 73 -1.54 1.40 -5.06
N SER A 74 -0.60 0.73 -5.74
CA SER A 74 -0.05 1.21 -7.02
C SER A 74 -1.13 1.28 -8.10
N ALA A 75 -1.98 0.26 -8.22
CA ALA A 75 -3.09 0.24 -9.16
C ALA A 75 -4.07 1.39 -8.90
N ALA A 76 -4.40 1.64 -7.63
CA ALA A 76 -5.27 2.75 -7.25
C ALA A 76 -4.66 4.12 -7.63
N LEU A 77 -3.38 4.33 -7.31
CA LEU A 77 -2.68 5.59 -7.63
C LEU A 77 -2.59 5.82 -9.16
N ILE A 78 -2.26 4.77 -9.92
CA ILE A 78 -2.16 4.86 -11.39
C ILE A 78 -3.53 5.15 -11.99
N SER A 79 -4.59 4.48 -11.53
CA SER A 79 -5.96 4.74 -11.98
C SER A 79 -6.42 6.18 -11.68
N LEU A 80 -6.06 6.72 -10.50
CA LEU A 80 -6.37 8.11 -10.14
C LEU A 80 -5.59 9.12 -11.01
N VAL A 81 -4.37 8.78 -11.42
CA VAL A 81 -3.59 9.61 -12.37
C VAL A 81 -4.26 9.60 -13.74
N GLU A 82 -4.69 8.44 -14.24
CA GLU A 82 -5.42 8.29 -15.51
C GLU A 82 -6.72 9.12 -15.53
N LEU A 83 -7.43 9.17 -14.40
CA LEU A 83 -8.64 9.98 -14.23
C LEU A 83 -8.36 11.49 -14.00
N ASN A 84 -7.11 11.94 -14.01
CA ASN A 84 -6.70 13.29 -13.65
C ASN A 84 -7.13 13.74 -12.24
N ARG A 85 -7.36 12.79 -11.34
CA ARG A 85 -7.69 13.06 -9.92
C ARG A 85 -6.45 13.16 -9.03
N LEU A 86 -5.28 12.73 -9.54
CA LEU A 86 -3.99 12.76 -8.82
C LEU A 86 -2.86 13.16 -9.77
N ALA A 87 -1.96 14.01 -9.33
CA ALA A 87 -0.77 14.34 -10.11
C ALA A 87 0.22 13.16 -10.16
N ALA A 88 0.76 12.86 -11.34
CA ALA A 88 1.65 11.71 -11.56
C ALA A 88 2.89 11.70 -10.64
N TRP A 89 3.45 12.88 -10.32
CA TRP A 89 4.60 12.96 -9.41
C TRP A 89 4.26 12.49 -7.99
N VAL A 90 3.03 12.72 -7.50
CA VAL A 90 2.56 12.24 -6.19
C VAL A 90 2.52 10.71 -6.18
N ALA A 91 1.90 10.11 -7.20
CA ALA A 91 1.87 8.67 -7.36
C ALA A 91 3.29 8.09 -7.39
N MET A 92 4.20 8.71 -8.15
CA MET A 92 5.59 8.28 -8.26
C MET A 92 6.33 8.33 -6.92
N VAL A 93 6.17 9.41 -6.13
CA VAL A 93 6.79 9.54 -4.81
C VAL A 93 6.32 8.44 -3.86
N ILE A 94 5.01 8.18 -3.83
CA ILE A 94 4.44 7.15 -2.96
C ILE A 94 4.93 5.76 -3.38
N ILE A 95 4.80 5.40 -4.66
CA ILE A 95 5.21 4.10 -5.20
C ILE A 95 6.71 3.88 -4.98
N ALA A 96 7.56 4.84 -5.35
CA ALA A 96 9.00 4.73 -5.19
C ALA A 96 9.39 4.46 -3.73
N ARG A 97 8.79 5.19 -2.77
CA ARG A 97 9.03 4.96 -1.35
C ARG A 97 8.61 3.56 -0.91
N GLU A 98 7.45 3.07 -1.37
CA GLU A 98 6.98 1.72 -1.03
C GLU A 98 7.97 0.64 -1.46
N PHE A 99 8.47 0.75 -2.70
CA PHE A 99 9.43 -0.21 -3.23
C PHE A 99 10.82 -0.07 -2.60
N MET A 100 11.31 1.16 -2.38
CA MET A 100 12.62 1.39 -1.75
C MET A 100 12.69 0.82 -0.34
N VAL A 101 11.68 1.10 0.51
CA VAL A 101 11.67 0.56 1.88
C VAL A 101 11.50 -0.95 1.89
N SER A 102 10.75 -1.51 0.95
CA SER A 102 10.61 -2.98 0.85
C SER A 102 11.88 -3.64 0.37
N GLY A 103 12.57 -3.05 -0.60
CA GLY A 103 13.89 -3.52 -1.04
C GLY A 103 14.90 -3.49 0.11
N LEU A 104 14.93 -2.39 0.88
CA LEU A 104 15.81 -2.28 2.05
C LEU A 104 15.51 -3.36 3.09
N ARG A 105 14.23 -3.65 3.37
CA ARG A 105 13.84 -4.73 4.28
C ARG A 105 14.26 -6.11 3.77
N MET A 106 14.18 -6.36 2.45
CA MET A 106 14.63 -7.60 1.85
C MET A 106 16.16 -7.77 1.98
N VAL A 107 16.93 -6.70 1.75
CA VAL A 107 18.38 -6.71 1.93
C VAL A 107 18.73 -6.96 3.40
N ALA A 108 18.08 -6.28 4.35
CA ALA A 108 18.29 -6.51 5.77
C ALA A 108 17.98 -7.97 6.18
N ALA A 109 16.87 -8.51 5.68
CA ALA A 109 16.48 -9.89 5.97
C ALA A 109 17.49 -10.92 5.42
N SER A 110 18.11 -10.67 4.27
CA SER A 110 19.17 -11.54 3.73
C SER A 110 20.46 -11.53 4.59
N GLN A 111 20.65 -10.46 5.37
CA GLN A 111 21.73 -10.34 6.35
C GLN A 111 21.32 -10.77 7.77
N HIS A 112 20.17 -11.44 7.92
CA HIS A 112 19.59 -11.84 9.21
C HIS A 112 19.28 -10.67 10.16
N VAL A 113 19.16 -9.43 9.63
CA VAL A 113 18.79 -8.25 10.39
C VAL A 113 17.30 -7.98 10.22
N VAL A 114 16.56 -7.93 11.34
CA VAL A 114 15.13 -7.62 11.35
C VAL A 114 14.95 -6.13 11.65
N ILE A 115 14.53 -5.37 10.64
CA ILE A 115 14.17 -3.96 10.82
C ILE A 115 12.70 -3.90 11.29
N ALA A 116 12.49 -3.36 12.49
CA ALA A 116 11.17 -3.21 13.08
C ALA A 116 10.28 -2.25 12.26
N ALA A 117 8.96 -2.43 12.34
CA ALA A 117 8.03 -1.50 11.72
C ALA A 117 7.94 -0.21 12.55
N SER A 118 8.29 0.92 11.93
CA SER A 118 8.18 2.25 12.55
C SER A 118 6.71 2.62 12.77
N GLN A 119 6.43 3.40 13.83
CA GLN A 119 5.09 3.97 14.09
C GLN A 119 4.66 4.88 12.93
N TRP A 120 5.59 5.62 12.35
CA TRP A 120 5.37 6.45 11.17
C TRP A 120 4.93 5.64 9.95
N GLY A 121 5.39 4.40 9.82
CA GLY A 121 4.93 3.47 8.80
C GLY A 121 3.43 3.14 8.92
N LYS A 122 2.89 3.02 10.13
CA LYS A 122 1.45 2.80 10.35
C LYS A 122 0.62 4.04 10.01
N VAL A 123 1.08 5.23 10.45
CA VAL A 123 0.42 6.51 10.14
C VAL A 123 0.39 6.73 8.62
N LYS A 124 1.53 6.51 7.95
CA LYS A 124 1.65 6.61 6.50
C LYS A 124 0.60 5.74 5.77
N THR A 125 0.52 4.45 6.12
CA THR A 125 -0.42 3.52 5.47
C THR A 125 -1.87 3.99 5.64
N THR A 126 -2.25 4.41 6.84
CA THR A 126 -3.59 4.95 7.11
C THR A 126 -3.85 6.22 6.32
N ALA A 127 -2.90 7.17 6.31
CA ALA A 127 -3.02 8.42 5.56
C ALA A 127 -3.19 8.17 4.05
N GLN A 128 -2.42 7.25 3.47
CA GLN A 128 -2.52 6.88 2.06
C GLN A 128 -3.88 6.25 1.73
N VAL A 129 -4.34 5.29 2.53
CA VAL A 129 -5.64 4.64 2.32
C VAL A 129 -6.78 5.66 2.36
N VAL A 130 -6.77 6.57 3.33
CA VAL A 130 -7.78 7.63 3.46
C VAL A 130 -7.72 8.61 2.29
N ALA A 131 -6.52 9.04 1.88
CA ALA A 131 -6.37 9.95 0.74
C ALA A 131 -6.84 9.32 -0.57
N ILE A 132 -6.47 8.05 -0.84
CA ILE A 132 -6.90 7.31 -2.01
C ILE A 132 -8.42 7.12 -2.01
N ALA A 133 -9.01 6.69 -0.91
CA ALA A 133 -10.46 6.52 -0.79
C ALA A 133 -11.21 7.84 -1.04
N ALA A 134 -10.72 8.96 -0.49
CA ALA A 134 -11.30 10.28 -0.72
C ALA A 134 -11.21 10.73 -2.19
N LEU A 135 -10.12 10.36 -2.90
CA LEU A 135 -9.96 10.69 -4.32
C LEU A 135 -10.79 9.80 -5.25
N ILE A 136 -11.17 8.59 -4.81
CA ILE A 136 -12.04 7.70 -5.59
C ILE A 136 -13.48 8.22 -5.58
N VAL A 137 -13.95 8.79 -4.46
CA VAL A 137 -15.31 9.33 -4.35
C VAL A 137 -15.55 10.43 -5.39
N ASP A 138 -16.68 10.38 -6.05
CA ASP A 138 -17.04 11.38 -7.07
C ASP A 138 -17.21 12.78 -6.44
N ASN A 139 -16.60 13.79 -7.10
CA ASN A 139 -16.70 15.20 -6.75
C ASN A 139 -16.38 15.55 -5.26
N PRO A 140 -15.25 15.11 -4.70
CA PRO A 140 -14.88 15.47 -3.33
C PRO A 140 -14.48 16.96 -3.26
N PRO A 141 -14.65 17.62 -2.09
CA PRO A 141 -14.20 19.00 -1.90
C PRO A 141 -12.70 19.13 -2.16
N HIS A 142 -12.30 19.92 -3.16
CA HIS A 142 -10.90 20.04 -3.61
C HIS A 142 -9.92 20.38 -2.47
N ALA A 143 -10.32 21.27 -1.55
CA ALA A 143 -9.48 21.64 -0.41
C ALA A 143 -9.19 20.45 0.52
N VAL A 144 -10.19 19.58 0.74
CA VAL A 144 -10.05 18.39 1.62
C VAL A 144 -9.13 17.37 0.97
N THR A 145 -9.35 17.05 -0.31
CA THR A 145 -8.50 16.08 -1.02
C THR A 145 -7.06 16.57 -1.15
N THR A 146 -6.86 17.85 -1.44
CA THR A 146 -5.52 18.43 -1.50
C THR A 146 -4.81 18.35 -0.14
N ALA A 147 -5.50 18.64 0.96
CA ALA A 147 -4.94 18.53 2.31
C ALA A 147 -4.59 17.07 2.66
N LEU A 148 -5.47 16.11 2.34
CA LEU A 148 -5.24 14.69 2.60
C LEU A 148 -4.04 14.16 1.78
N VAL A 149 -3.95 14.53 0.50
CA VAL A 149 -2.83 14.15 -0.36
C VAL A 149 -1.53 14.76 0.14
N ALA A 150 -1.52 16.06 0.46
CA ALA A 150 -0.34 16.73 1.00
C ALA A 150 0.15 16.09 2.30
N PHE A 151 -0.78 15.77 3.20
CA PHE A 151 -0.48 15.06 4.44
C PHE A 151 0.08 13.65 4.16
N ALA A 152 -0.54 12.88 3.27
CA ALA A 152 -0.08 11.55 2.90
C ALA A 152 1.33 11.57 2.29
N VAL A 153 1.63 12.55 1.43
CA VAL A 153 2.97 12.74 0.86
C VAL A 153 3.98 13.10 1.95
N ALA A 154 3.67 14.08 2.81
CA ALA A 154 4.56 14.52 3.88
C ALA A 154 4.93 13.37 4.82
N VAL A 155 3.94 12.59 5.29
CA VAL A 155 4.17 11.43 6.16
C VAL A 155 4.91 10.31 5.42
N THR A 156 4.64 10.13 4.13
CA THR A 156 5.36 9.15 3.28
C THR A 156 6.84 9.47 3.19
N LEU A 157 7.18 10.72 2.90
CA LEU A 157 8.57 11.18 2.83
C LEU A 157 9.28 11.09 4.19
N TRP A 158 8.62 11.59 5.24
CA TRP A 158 9.16 11.51 6.60
C TRP A 158 9.44 10.07 7.03
N SER A 159 8.45 9.19 6.86
CA SER A 159 8.60 7.78 7.18
C SER A 159 9.66 7.07 6.32
N GLY A 160 9.89 7.53 5.09
CA GLY A 160 10.98 7.03 4.25
C GLY A 160 12.35 7.43 4.80
N ILE A 161 12.54 8.72 5.10
CA ILE A 161 13.78 9.25 5.67
C ILE A 161 14.12 8.57 7.00
N ASP A 162 13.14 8.49 7.93
CA ASP A 162 13.25 7.81 9.21
C ASP A 162 13.77 6.38 9.04
N TYR A 163 13.19 5.64 8.08
CA TYR A 163 13.57 4.27 7.78
C TYR A 163 15.00 4.13 7.26
N PHE A 164 15.44 5.05 6.39
CA PHE A 164 16.81 5.04 5.86
C PHE A 164 17.85 5.42 6.93
N ILE A 165 17.53 6.36 7.81
CA ILE A 165 18.38 6.75 8.93
C ILE A 165 18.57 5.58 9.90
N GLU A 166 17.48 4.92 10.27
CA GLU A 166 17.50 3.78 11.20
C GLU A 166 18.21 2.55 10.60
N SER A 167 18.17 2.39 9.26
CA SER A 167 18.75 1.25 8.55
C SER A 167 20.16 1.50 8.00
N ARG A 168 20.77 2.64 8.29
CA ARG A 168 22.11 3.02 7.75
C ARG A 168 23.20 2.00 8.03
N ASP A 169 23.15 1.30 9.17
CA ASP A 169 24.15 0.34 9.57
C ASP A 169 24.08 -0.96 8.73
N VAL A 170 22.86 -1.33 8.30
CA VAL A 170 22.64 -2.44 7.35
C VAL A 170 23.24 -2.11 5.97
N LEU A 171 23.13 -0.84 5.53
CA LEU A 171 23.66 -0.40 4.25
C LEU A 171 25.20 -0.29 4.23
N ARG A 172 25.83 -0.21 5.40
CA ARG A 172 27.29 -0.09 5.56
C ARG A 172 27.98 -1.42 5.84
N ALA A 173 27.24 -2.47 6.14
CA ALA A 173 27.81 -3.80 6.36
C ALA A 173 28.46 -4.29 5.07
N PRO A 174 29.75 -4.71 5.09
CA PRO A 174 30.37 -5.32 3.93
C PRO A 174 29.66 -6.63 3.59
N ALA A 175 29.53 -6.89 2.27
CA ALA A 175 28.92 -8.10 1.74
C ALA A 175 29.79 -9.34 2.05
#